data_8997cf3104f52d6ae72985774932febf
#
_entry.id   8997cf3104f52d6ae72985774932febf
#
_cell.length_a   1.000
_cell.length_b   1.000
_cell.length_c   1.000
_cell.angle_alpha   90.00
_cell.angle_beta   90.00
_cell.angle_gamma   90.00
#
_symmetry.space_group_name_H-M   'P 1'
#
loop_
_entity.id
_entity.type
_entity.pdbx_description
1 polymer ?
#
loop_
_entity_poly.entity_id
_entity_poly.type
_entity_poly.pdbx_seq_one_letter_code
_entity_poly.pdbx_strand_id
1 'polypeptide(L)'
;EAWVLRGEIVTELKAGNPVIVMGDFNDSEHAVSSEVIAGEKPFKNYSWMLRHNAKASNDRYSKEENETIQEAIAAVRLHSAEKLFVKKSLRDMVYTSAFGGVYESIDQIYLSRHFVPEAGGTLGEMEYFSVLNDHLTDGSHADAPYNKLASDHGQIMVHLALGDER
;
A
#
# COMPACT_ATOMS: atom_id res chain seq x y z
N GLU A 1 4.68 16.66 1.00
CA GLU A 1 5.40 15.64 0.19
C GLU A 1 4.44 14.58 -0.36
N ALA A 2 3.63 13.89 0.47
CA ALA A 2 2.68 12.85 0.04
C ALA A 2 1.76 13.27 -1.14
N TRP A 3 1.31 14.52 -1.14
CA TRP A 3 0.49 15.08 -2.22
C TRP A 3 1.22 15.23 -3.55
N VAL A 4 2.49 15.59 -3.52
CA VAL A 4 3.31 15.71 -4.73
C VAL A 4 3.51 14.33 -5.33
N LEU A 5 3.92 13.36 -4.51
CA LEU A 5 4.07 11.97 -4.94
C LEU A 5 2.75 11.40 -5.48
N ARG A 6 1.63 11.70 -4.81
CA ARG A 6 0.30 11.27 -5.29
C ARG A 6 -0.04 11.84 -6.66
N GLY A 7 0.34 13.08 -6.94
CA GLY A 7 0.17 13.72 -8.26
C GLY A 7 0.87 12.94 -9.37
N GLU A 8 2.13 12.57 -9.16
CA GLU A 8 2.91 11.78 -10.10
C GLU A 8 2.31 10.38 -10.31
N ILE A 9 1.95 9.70 -9.20
CA ILE A 9 1.29 8.39 -9.28
C ILE A 9 0.03 8.44 -10.15
N VAL A 10 -0.82 9.43 -9.94
CA VAL A 10 -2.07 9.57 -10.70
C VAL A 10 -1.79 9.85 -12.17
N THR A 11 -0.75 10.61 -12.47
CA THR A 11 -0.34 10.90 -13.85
C THR A 11 0.07 9.62 -14.57
N GLU A 12 0.93 8.81 -13.96
CA GLU A 12 1.38 7.54 -14.53
C GLU A 12 0.23 6.54 -14.70
N LEU A 13 -0.62 6.40 -13.68
CA LEU A 13 -1.76 5.49 -13.75
C LEU A 13 -2.78 5.91 -14.84
N LYS A 14 -2.99 7.22 -15.04
CA LYS A 14 -3.84 7.72 -16.12
C LYS A 14 -3.23 7.53 -17.52
N ALA A 15 -1.91 7.50 -17.60
CA ALA A 15 -1.21 7.14 -18.83
C ALA A 15 -1.26 5.62 -19.14
N GLY A 16 -1.80 4.82 -18.20
CA GLY A 16 -1.90 3.36 -18.34
C GLY A 16 -0.66 2.61 -17.85
N ASN A 17 0.28 3.30 -17.22
CA ASN A 17 1.51 2.70 -16.74
C ASN A 17 1.28 1.91 -15.45
N PRO A 18 1.83 0.69 -15.31
CA PRO A 18 1.89 0.01 -14.02
C PRO A 18 2.82 0.78 -13.08
N VAL A 19 2.39 0.91 -11.81
CA VAL A 19 3.13 1.69 -10.82
C VAL A 19 3.43 0.84 -9.60
N ILE A 20 4.68 0.90 -9.15
CA ILE A 20 5.14 0.41 -7.86
C ILE A 20 5.76 1.59 -7.12
N VAL A 21 5.29 1.85 -5.90
CA VAL A 21 5.85 2.88 -5.01
C VAL A 21 6.46 2.19 -3.81
N MET A 22 7.72 2.49 -3.50
CA MET A 22 8.40 1.88 -2.37
C MET A 22 9.36 2.86 -1.70
N GLY A 23 9.59 2.69 -0.41
CA GLY A 23 10.57 3.44 0.36
C GLY A 23 10.22 3.55 1.83
N ASP A 24 11.06 4.30 2.53
CA ASP A 24 10.81 4.76 3.89
C ASP A 24 9.85 5.96 3.84
N PHE A 25 8.66 5.76 4.37
CA PHE A 25 7.63 6.80 4.44
C PHE A 25 7.68 7.58 5.75
N ASN A 26 8.52 7.15 6.70
CA ASN A 26 8.58 7.71 8.07
C ASN A 26 7.21 7.78 8.76
N ASP A 27 6.31 6.90 8.36
CA ASP A 27 4.93 6.92 8.80
C ASP A 27 4.29 5.53 8.61
N SER A 28 3.37 5.16 9.49
CA SER A 28 2.70 3.86 9.38
C SER A 28 1.74 3.81 8.20
N GLU A 29 1.35 2.60 7.80
CA GLU A 29 0.40 2.40 6.71
C GLU A 29 -1.01 2.99 6.97
N HIS A 30 -1.31 3.28 8.23
CA HIS A 30 -2.57 3.91 8.66
C HIS A 30 -2.48 5.43 8.80
N ALA A 31 -1.30 6.00 8.61
CA ALA A 31 -1.12 7.43 8.65
C ALA A 31 -1.77 8.12 7.45
N VAL A 32 -2.14 9.37 7.67
CA VAL A 32 -2.82 10.18 6.62
C VAL A 32 -1.97 10.31 5.36
N SER A 33 -0.65 10.45 5.52
CA SER A 33 0.31 10.52 4.41
C SER A 33 0.27 9.26 3.56
N SER A 34 0.31 8.09 4.17
CA SER A 34 0.24 6.78 3.52
C SER A 34 -1.11 6.55 2.84
N GLU A 35 -2.21 6.92 3.50
CA GLU A 35 -3.56 6.83 2.91
C GLU A 35 -3.75 7.79 1.73
N VAL A 36 -3.09 8.97 1.74
CA VAL A 36 -3.05 9.88 0.60
C VAL A 36 -2.32 9.25 -0.57
N ILE A 37 -1.14 8.68 -0.34
CA ILE A 37 -0.33 8.02 -1.38
C ILE A 37 -1.10 6.85 -1.98
N ALA A 38 -1.72 6.02 -1.15
CA ALA A 38 -2.55 4.89 -1.59
C ALA A 38 -3.82 5.31 -2.36
N GLY A 39 -4.25 6.58 -2.23
CA GLY A 39 -5.50 7.05 -2.81
C GLY A 39 -6.74 6.58 -2.05
N GLU A 40 -6.58 6.20 -0.79
CA GLU A 40 -7.68 5.87 0.12
C GLU A 40 -8.33 7.11 0.71
N LYS A 41 -7.53 8.16 0.86
CA LYS A 41 -7.98 9.52 1.19
C LYS A 41 -7.45 10.48 0.13
N PRO A 42 -8.16 11.47 -0.23
CA PRO A 42 -7.75 12.71 0.32
C PRO A 42 -8.68 13.27 1.33
N PHE A 43 -9.93 13.24 1.14
CA PHE A 43 -10.61 14.35 1.72
C PHE A 43 -11.83 13.99 2.47
N LYS A 44 -12.42 12.97 2.08
CA LYS A 44 -13.63 12.43 2.66
C LYS A 44 -13.60 10.95 2.40
N ASN A 45 -14.10 10.19 3.29
CA ASN A 45 -14.24 8.76 3.08
C ASN A 45 -15.25 8.54 1.95
N TYR A 46 -14.76 8.54 0.71
CA TYR A 46 -15.61 8.32 -0.46
C TYR A 46 -16.39 7.01 -0.37
N SER A 47 -15.77 5.96 0.16
CA SER A 47 -16.47 4.70 0.40
C SER A 47 -17.59 4.83 1.43
N TRP A 48 -17.40 5.68 2.44
CA TRP A 48 -18.43 5.99 3.42
C TRP A 48 -19.54 6.84 2.80
N MET A 49 -19.17 7.88 2.07
CA MET A 49 -20.15 8.74 1.38
C MET A 49 -21.00 7.95 0.39
N LEU A 50 -20.38 7.10 -0.42
CA LEU A 50 -21.07 6.26 -1.40
C LEU A 50 -22.03 5.27 -0.71
N ARG A 51 -21.60 4.64 0.38
CA ARG A 51 -22.46 3.72 1.14
C ARG A 51 -23.61 4.41 1.86
N HIS A 52 -23.42 5.63 2.32
CA HIS A 52 -24.46 6.39 3.02
C HIS A 52 -25.41 7.08 2.06
N ASN A 53 -24.92 7.56 0.94
CA ASN A 53 -25.75 8.11 -0.11
C ASN A 53 -26.64 7.05 -0.74
N ALA A 54 -26.15 5.82 -0.91
CA ALA A 54 -26.94 4.70 -1.42
C ALA A 54 -28.12 4.28 -0.50
N LYS A 55 -28.21 4.82 0.72
CA LYS A 55 -29.28 4.55 1.66
C LYS A 55 -30.20 5.76 1.92
N ALA A 56 -29.81 6.93 1.47
CA ALA A 56 -30.59 8.15 1.66
C ALA A 56 -31.56 8.31 0.49
N SER A 57 -32.82 8.59 0.80
CA SER A 57 -33.85 8.88 -0.21
C SER A 57 -33.59 10.12 -1.08
N ASN A 58 -32.46 10.76 -0.90
CA ASN A 58 -31.95 11.90 -1.64
C ASN A 58 -30.57 11.60 -2.23
N ASP A 59 -30.42 10.46 -2.88
CA ASP A 59 -29.17 10.14 -3.56
C ASP A 59 -28.83 11.20 -4.59
N ARG A 60 -27.67 11.84 -4.39
CA ARG A 60 -27.15 12.86 -5.31
C ARG A 60 -26.72 12.27 -6.64
N TYR A 61 -26.52 10.96 -6.70
CA TYR A 61 -25.98 10.25 -7.86
C TYR A 61 -26.84 9.05 -8.16
N SER A 62 -27.09 8.80 -9.43
CA SER A 62 -27.71 7.56 -9.88
C SER A 62 -26.79 6.35 -9.59
N LYS A 63 -27.32 5.15 -9.78
CA LYS A 63 -26.51 3.92 -9.62
C LYS A 63 -25.34 3.91 -10.61
N GLU A 64 -25.59 4.29 -11.85
CA GLU A 64 -24.62 4.34 -12.95
C GLU A 64 -23.53 5.39 -12.68
N GLU A 65 -23.90 6.55 -12.15
CA GLU A 65 -22.95 7.58 -11.74
C GLU A 65 -22.08 7.11 -10.59
N ASN A 66 -22.64 6.41 -9.61
CA ASN A 66 -21.89 5.83 -8.50
C ASN A 66 -20.90 4.77 -8.98
N GLU A 67 -21.31 3.89 -9.88
CA GLU A 67 -20.43 2.87 -10.49
C GLU A 67 -19.27 3.53 -11.23
N THR A 68 -19.54 4.56 -12.04
CA THR A 68 -18.50 5.33 -12.75
C THR A 68 -17.50 5.98 -11.79
N ILE A 69 -17.98 6.56 -10.68
CA ILE A 69 -17.12 7.17 -9.66
C ILE A 69 -16.26 6.10 -8.97
N GLN A 70 -16.84 4.93 -8.66
CA GLN A 70 -16.11 3.82 -8.06
C GLN A 70 -14.99 3.30 -8.97
N GLU A 71 -15.28 3.14 -10.25
CA GLU A 71 -14.29 2.72 -11.24
C GLU A 71 -13.16 3.75 -11.39
N ALA A 72 -13.50 5.04 -11.42
CA ALA A 72 -12.50 6.10 -11.50
C ALA A 72 -11.59 6.15 -10.27
N ILE A 73 -12.12 5.88 -9.07
CA ILE A 73 -11.32 5.77 -7.85
C ILE A 73 -10.45 4.52 -7.89
N ALA A 74 -11.01 3.38 -8.27
CA ALA A 74 -10.29 2.12 -8.35
C ALA A 74 -9.13 2.16 -9.37
N ALA A 75 -9.31 2.89 -10.46
CA ALA A 75 -8.31 3.04 -11.52
C ALA A 75 -7.01 3.71 -11.03
N VAL A 76 -7.10 4.58 -10.04
CA VAL A 76 -5.95 5.34 -9.52
C VAL A 76 -5.55 4.94 -8.08
N ARG A 77 -6.15 3.90 -7.55
CA ARG A 77 -5.83 3.38 -6.21
C ARG A 77 -4.57 2.53 -6.26
N LEU A 78 -3.76 2.62 -5.20
CA LEU A 78 -2.70 1.68 -4.91
C LEU A 78 -3.09 0.73 -3.78
N HIS A 79 -2.47 -0.43 -3.77
CA HIS A 79 -2.70 -1.49 -2.78
C HIS A 79 -1.42 -1.73 -1.99
N SER A 80 -1.48 -1.65 -0.67
CA SER A 80 -0.35 -1.99 0.20
C SER A 80 -0.02 -3.47 0.05
N ALA A 81 1.24 -3.76 -0.25
CA ALA A 81 1.74 -5.13 -0.35
C ALA A 81 1.63 -5.87 0.99
N GLU A 82 1.89 -5.18 2.09
CA GLU A 82 1.70 -5.71 3.44
C GLU A 82 0.24 -6.12 3.68
N LYS A 83 -0.73 -5.23 3.39
CA LYS A 83 -2.16 -5.54 3.55
C LYS A 83 -2.62 -6.70 2.67
N LEU A 84 -2.09 -6.81 1.46
CA LEU A 84 -2.37 -7.95 0.58
C LEU A 84 -1.82 -9.25 1.17
N PHE A 85 -0.61 -9.20 1.73
CA PHE A 85 0.04 -10.37 2.33
C PHE A 85 -0.67 -10.81 3.62
N VAL A 86 -0.98 -9.91 4.52
CA VAL A 86 -1.66 -10.20 5.79
C VAL A 86 -3.03 -10.84 5.57
N LYS A 87 -3.71 -10.54 4.47
CA LYS A 87 -4.93 -11.25 4.08
C LYS A 87 -4.69 -12.73 3.74
N LYS A 88 -3.50 -13.05 3.23
CA LYS A 88 -3.11 -14.42 2.86
C LYS A 88 -2.46 -15.16 4.03
N SER A 89 -1.76 -14.46 4.93
CA SER A 89 -1.04 -15.04 6.07
C SER A 89 -1.19 -14.17 7.32
N LEU A 90 -1.85 -14.69 8.32
CA LEU A 90 -2.08 -13.99 9.61
C LEU A 90 -0.96 -14.23 10.65
N ARG A 91 0.14 -14.91 10.27
CA ARG A 91 1.13 -15.41 11.23
C ARG A 91 2.33 -14.50 11.41
N ASP A 92 2.58 -13.60 10.48
CA ASP A 92 3.80 -12.82 10.45
C ASP A 92 3.57 -11.45 11.09
N MET A 93 4.44 -11.12 12.04
CA MET A 93 4.54 -9.75 12.53
C MET A 93 5.36 -8.94 11.55
N VAL A 94 4.74 -7.94 10.95
CA VAL A 94 5.41 -7.04 10.02
C VAL A 94 5.82 -5.78 10.77
N TYR A 95 7.10 -5.52 10.87
CA TYR A 95 7.66 -4.25 11.32
C TYR A 95 9.01 -4.02 10.65
N THR A 96 9.29 -2.79 10.31
CA THR A 96 10.53 -2.38 9.67
C THR A 96 11.37 -1.45 10.55
N SER A 97 10.80 -0.96 11.64
CA SER A 97 11.49 -0.12 12.62
C SER A 97 11.18 -0.59 14.04
N ALA A 98 12.17 -0.50 14.93
CA ALA A 98 12.05 -0.80 16.35
C ALA A 98 12.72 0.33 17.15
N PHE A 99 12.01 1.40 17.38
CA PHE A 99 12.53 2.57 18.09
C PHE A 99 11.83 2.77 19.43
N GLY A 100 12.61 2.89 20.49
CA GLY A 100 12.08 3.14 21.84
C GLY A 100 11.11 2.06 22.36
N GLY A 101 11.21 0.82 21.84
CA GLY A 101 10.30 -0.28 22.17
C GLY A 101 8.98 -0.26 21.37
N VAL A 102 8.84 0.66 20.44
CA VAL A 102 7.71 0.71 19.50
C VAL A 102 8.12 0.04 18.19
N TYR A 103 7.27 -0.85 17.69
CA TYR A 103 7.47 -1.59 16.46
C TYR A 103 6.50 -1.05 15.41
N GLU A 104 7.03 -0.53 14.32
CA GLU A 104 6.23 0.10 13.26
C GLU A 104 6.69 -0.36 11.87
N SER A 105 5.75 -0.43 10.95
CA SER A 105 6.02 -0.66 9.52
C SER A 105 6.02 0.68 8.80
N ILE A 106 7.20 1.32 8.74
CA ILE A 106 7.38 2.63 8.13
C ILE A 106 7.98 2.57 6.74
N ASP A 107 8.62 1.46 6.41
CA ASP A 107 9.01 1.13 5.04
C ASP A 107 7.86 0.41 4.37
N GLN A 108 7.42 0.89 3.21
CA GLN A 108 6.20 0.43 2.58
C GLN A 108 6.39 0.17 1.09
N ILE A 109 5.61 -0.79 0.55
CA ILE A 109 5.49 -1.04 -0.88
C ILE A 109 4.02 -0.99 -1.25
N TYR A 110 3.71 -0.18 -2.24
CA TYR A 110 2.38 -0.06 -2.83
C TYR A 110 2.40 -0.49 -4.29
N LEU A 111 1.39 -1.26 -4.68
CA LEU A 111 1.22 -1.83 -5.99
C LEU A 111 -0.02 -1.23 -6.66
N SER A 112 0.07 -0.84 -7.91
CA SER A 112 -1.11 -0.51 -8.69
C SER A 112 -1.95 -1.76 -8.98
N ARG A 113 -3.21 -1.55 -9.36
CA ARG A 113 -4.16 -2.63 -9.68
C ARG A 113 -3.63 -3.65 -10.69
N HIS A 114 -2.67 -3.26 -11.54
CA HIS A 114 -2.08 -4.13 -12.56
C HIS A 114 -1.48 -5.42 -11.98
N PHE A 115 -1.03 -5.37 -10.71
CA PHE A 115 -0.43 -6.48 -9.98
C PHE A 115 -1.39 -7.13 -8.97
N VAL A 116 -2.67 -6.79 -9.01
CA VAL A 116 -3.68 -7.26 -8.05
C VAL A 116 -4.86 -7.86 -8.81
N PRO A 117 -4.88 -9.18 -9.02
CA PRO A 117 -5.94 -9.87 -9.78
C PRO A 117 -7.34 -9.59 -9.24
N GLU A 118 -7.52 -9.49 -7.92
CA GLU A 118 -8.81 -9.18 -7.29
C GLU A 118 -9.31 -7.76 -7.61
N ALA A 119 -8.40 -6.89 -8.06
CA ALA A 119 -8.71 -5.54 -8.55
C ALA A 119 -8.78 -5.48 -10.09
N GLY A 120 -8.81 -6.64 -10.77
CA GLY A 120 -8.87 -6.75 -12.22
C GLY A 120 -7.50 -6.60 -12.91
N GLY A 121 -6.40 -6.78 -12.17
CA GLY A 121 -5.04 -6.77 -12.73
C GLY A 121 -4.74 -8.00 -13.55
N THR A 122 -3.97 -7.80 -14.63
CA THR A 122 -3.59 -8.88 -15.55
C THR A 122 -2.09 -8.96 -15.82
N LEU A 123 -1.30 -7.99 -15.32
CA LEU A 123 0.14 -7.95 -15.55
C LEU A 123 0.89 -8.94 -14.66
N GLY A 124 0.41 -9.16 -13.48
CA GLY A 124 1.03 -10.08 -12.54
C GLY A 124 0.27 -10.18 -11.22
N GLU A 125 0.82 -10.96 -10.32
CA GLU A 125 0.27 -11.19 -8.98
C GLU A 125 1.38 -11.11 -7.93
N MET A 126 1.06 -10.54 -6.78
CA MET A 126 1.95 -10.62 -5.62
C MET A 126 1.85 -12.01 -4.98
N GLU A 127 2.93 -12.76 -5.07
CA GLU A 127 3.02 -14.10 -4.47
C GLU A 127 3.43 -14.05 -3.00
N TYR A 128 4.40 -13.19 -2.69
CA TYR A 128 5.02 -13.16 -1.38
C TYR A 128 5.48 -11.75 -1.00
N PHE A 129 5.43 -11.48 0.30
CA PHE A 129 5.99 -10.30 0.94
C PHE A 129 6.80 -10.74 2.15
N SER A 130 7.97 -10.19 2.36
CA SER A 130 8.80 -10.48 3.52
C SER A 130 9.47 -9.24 4.08
N VAL A 131 9.80 -9.33 5.36
CA VAL A 131 10.61 -8.35 6.07
C VAL A 131 11.83 -9.06 6.67
N LEU A 132 13.01 -8.53 6.43
CA LEU A 132 14.26 -8.97 7.04
C LEU A 132 14.59 -7.99 8.17
N ASN A 133 14.21 -8.33 9.39
CA ASN A 133 14.28 -7.45 10.55
C ASN A 133 14.93 -8.07 11.80
N ASP A 134 15.52 -9.25 11.69
CA ASP A 134 16.12 -9.99 12.82
C ASP A 134 17.19 -9.15 13.54
N HIS A 135 17.98 -8.38 12.80
CA HIS A 135 19.02 -7.50 13.32
C HIS A 135 18.50 -6.34 14.19
N LEU A 136 17.20 -6.01 14.11
CA LEU A 136 16.62 -4.91 14.89
C LEU A 136 16.38 -5.31 16.35
N THR A 137 16.18 -6.58 16.62
CA THR A 137 15.75 -7.05 17.95
C THR A 137 16.63 -8.17 18.51
N ASP A 138 17.38 -8.86 17.69
CA ASP A 138 18.30 -9.90 18.14
C ASP A 138 19.67 -9.31 18.46
N GLY A 139 19.95 -9.11 19.75
CA GLY A 139 21.23 -8.58 20.23
C GLY A 139 22.43 -9.50 19.97
N SER A 140 22.21 -10.77 19.58
CA SER A 140 23.25 -11.70 19.16
C SER A 140 23.61 -11.59 17.69
N HIS A 141 22.78 -10.91 16.90
CA HIS A 141 23.02 -10.67 15.49
C HIS A 141 24.24 -9.75 15.30
N ALA A 142 25.10 -10.09 14.35
CA ALA A 142 26.33 -9.31 14.09
C ALA A 142 26.03 -7.83 13.73
N ASP A 143 24.86 -7.58 13.20
CA ASP A 143 24.36 -6.27 12.78
C ASP A 143 23.35 -5.67 13.78
N ALA A 144 23.40 -6.07 15.05
CA ALA A 144 22.55 -5.52 16.10
C ALA A 144 22.57 -3.98 16.14
N PRO A 145 21.53 -3.30 16.69
CA PRO A 145 21.31 -1.85 16.59
C PRO A 145 22.47 -0.94 17.02
N TYR A 146 23.43 -1.49 17.72
CA TYR A 146 24.64 -0.78 18.14
C TYR A 146 25.79 -0.81 17.12
N ASN A 147 25.64 -1.59 16.05
CA ASN A 147 26.58 -1.58 14.94
C ASN A 147 26.27 -0.39 14.04
N LYS A 148 27.13 0.61 14.03
CA LYS A 148 26.97 1.82 13.21
C LYS A 148 27.01 1.57 11.70
N LEU A 149 27.32 0.36 11.27
CA LEU A 149 27.35 -0.04 9.86
C LEU A 149 26.07 -0.78 9.44
N ALA A 150 25.22 -1.16 10.38
CA ALA A 150 23.93 -1.77 10.11
C ALA A 150 22.85 -0.73 9.89
N SER A 151 21.85 -1.09 9.11
CA SER A 151 20.60 -0.29 9.01
C SER A 151 19.84 -0.37 10.32
N ASP A 152 19.22 0.72 10.71
CA ASP A 152 18.22 0.80 11.78
C ASP A 152 16.81 0.46 11.27
N HIS A 153 16.70 0.08 10.01
CA HIS A 153 15.46 -0.38 9.37
C HIS A 153 15.57 -1.83 8.89
N GLY A 154 14.48 -2.56 9.02
CA GLY A 154 14.27 -3.84 8.35
C GLY A 154 14.04 -3.65 6.85
N GLN A 155 14.60 -4.54 6.07
CA GLN A 155 14.42 -4.52 4.62
C GLN A 155 13.11 -5.20 4.24
N ILE A 156 12.35 -4.57 3.35
CA ILE A 156 11.12 -5.15 2.79
C ILE A 156 11.33 -5.65 1.37
N MET A 157 10.67 -6.75 1.04
CA MET A 157 10.75 -7.37 -0.27
C MET A 157 9.37 -7.87 -0.71
N VAL A 158 9.05 -7.64 -1.97
CA VAL A 158 7.88 -8.20 -2.64
C VAL A 158 8.35 -9.12 -3.78
N HIS A 159 7.70 -10.27 -3.89
CA HIS A 159 7.86 -11.17 -5.02
C HIS A 159 6.62 -11.08 -5.92
N LEU A 160 6.84 -10.69 -7.16
CA LEU A 160 5.79 -10.57 -8.16
C LEU A 160 5.97 -11.67 -9.21
N ALA A 161 4.96 -12.50 -9.40
CA ALA A 161 4.84 -13.34 -10.57
C ALA A 161 4.25 -12.50 -11.70
N LEU A 162 5.00 -12.28 -12.76
CA LEU A 162 4.49 -11.61 -13.96
C LEU A 162 3.88 -12.63 -14.89
N GLY A 163 2.71 -12.33 -15.43
CA GLY A 163 2.09 -13.15 -16.45
C GLY A 163 2.88 -13.07 -17.76
N ASP A 164 3.00 -14.17 -18.48
CA ASP A 164 3.48 -14.12 -19.85
C ASP A 164 2.51 -13.26 -20.68
N GLU A 165 3.04 -12.40 -21.52
CA GLU A 165 2.23 -11.68 -22.51
C GLU A 165 1.52 -12.74 -23.37
N ARG A 166 0.20 -12.83 -23.19
CA ARG A 166 -0.65 -13.70 -24.02
C ARG A 166 -1.20 -12.94 -25.20
#